data_2b193f8c2f266098923dcafe0807b6d4
#
_entry.id   2b193f8c2f266098923dcafe0807b6d4
#
_cell.length_a   1.000
_cell.length_b   1.000
_cell.length_c   1.000
_cell.angle_alpha   90.00
_cell.angle_beta   90.00
_cell.angle_gamma   90.00
#
_symmetry.space_group_name_H-M   'P 1'
#
loop_
_entity.id
_entity.type
_entity.pdbx_description
1 polymer ?
#
loop_
_entity_poly.entity_id
_entity_poly.type
_entity_poly.pdbx_seq_one_letter_code
_entity_poly.pdbx_strand_id
1 'polypeptide(L)'
;MRKLALSDEILMKVDKPARYIGNEFNSVMKDTSQVNIRFAMCFPDVYEIGMSHLGIQILYDMFNRMDDVWCERVYSPWPDLHEIMKQENIPLFGLESQEPIKDFDFVAMTLQYEMCYTNILQILDLAQIPLRSRDREDGCPIVIAGGPCTYNPEPIADFFDIFYIGEGETQYGNLFELYKKAKADGLSREEFLHEAAKIEGLYVPALYEVEYNEDGTICCMKPKYDDIPVKIKKQVQVDLTNSTYPEAPVVPFIKATQDRMVLEIQRGCIRGCRFCQAGMIYRPNREKKVDHLKDVAAALIKNTGHDEISLSSLSSSDYKELDELITFLLDICKEKKINISLPSLRIDAFSLDIMQKVQDVKKSSLTFAPEAGTQRLRNVINKGLTVDDIMNGSKQAFEGGWNKVKFYFMLGLPTETEEDMRGIPELANDVAALYYDTVPKEKRAGKCQITISTSFFVPKPFTPFQWARMYEPSEYLGRAKIVNDHVKEQLNRKSIRYNWHEAYVTVIEGILARGDRRLCDAIVKVYEKGGYYDAWTEYFDYDRWIDSIKECGLDPDFYTMRERPLDEIFPWDFIDIGVTKQFMIREWETAHKETVTPNCRMRCSACGAKSYGGGVCYEN
;
A
#
# COMPACT_ATOMS: atom_id res chain seq x y z
N MET A 1 7.35 20.55 31.99
CA MET A 1 8.00 20.02 30.79
C MET A 1 7.67 18.55 30.74
N ARG A 2 7.15 18.04 29.65
CA ARG A 2 6.87 16.59 29.47
C ARG A 2 8.20 15.83 29.59
N LYS A 3 8.21 14.73 30.35
CA LYS A 3 9.38 13.83 30.42
C LYS A 3 9.45 13.01 29.16
N LEU A 4 10.58 13.03 28.45
CA LEU A 4 10.82 12.15 27.30
C LEU A 4 11.18 10.74 27.78
N ALA A 5 10.84 9.73 26.99
CA ALA A 5 11.23 8.33 27.23
C ALA A 5 12.76 8.16 27.10
N LEU A 6 13.35 8.89 26.15
CA LEU A 6 14.79 8.87 25.90
C LEU A 6 15.48 10.04 26.59
N SER A 7 16.64 9.79 27.18
CA SER A 7 17.50 10.84 27.74
C SER A 7 18.16 11.68 26.64
N ASP A 8 18.58 12.91 26.99
CA ASP A 8 19.33 13.75 26.06
C ASP A 8 20.61 13.06 25.55
N GLU A 9 21.25 12.26 26.40
CA GLU A 9 22.46 11.51 26.03
C GLU A 9 22.17 10.49 24.91
N ILE A 10 21.02 9.79 24.95
CA ILE A 10 20.61 8.84 23.90
C ILE A 10 20.23 9.60 22.65
N LEU A 11 19.44 10.68 22.78
CA LEU A 11 19.02 11.50 21.64
C LEU A 11 20.19 12.09 20.86
N MET A 12 21.31 12.36 21.53
CA MET A 12 22.54 12.85 20.89
C MET A 12 23.33 11.76 20.17
N LYS A 13 23.05 10.48 20.40
CA LYS A 13 23.74 9.34 19.77
C LYS A 13 23.00 8.80 18.52
N VAL A 14 21.73 9.14 18.35
CA VAL A 14 20.90 8.59 17.27
C VAL A 14 20.80 9.54 16.07
N ASP A 15 20.61 8.97 14.89
CA ASP A 15 20.28 9.74 13.68
C ASP A 15 18.87 10.33 13.80
N LYS A 16 18.76 11.62 13.49
CA LYS A 16 17.46 12.35 13.49
C LYS A 16 16.64 12.14 14.77
N PRO A 17 17.11 12.64 15.92
CA PRO A 17 16.40 12.49 17.21
C PRO A 17 14.97 13.02 17.20
N ALA A 18 14.63 13.93 16.28
CA ALA A 18 13.26 14.43 16.09
C ALA A 18 12.24 13.34 15.68
N ARG A 19 12.68 12.17 15.24
CA ARG A 19 11.80 10.99 15.02
C ARG A 19 11.12 10.51 16.30
N TYR A 20 11.71 10.79 17.48
CA TYR A 20 11.39 10.14 18.75
C TYR A 20 10.85 11.06 19.82
N ILE A 21 10.82 12.37 19.60
CA ILE A 21 10.45 13.34 20.63
C ILE A 21 8.96 13.68 20.66
N GLY A 22 8.21 13.47 19.57
CA GLY A 22 6.78 13.81 19.46
C GLY A 22 6.49 15.30 19.69
N ASN A 23 5.23 15.64 20.05
CA ASN A 23 4.76 17.01 20.32
C ASN A 23 4.79 17.92 19.07
N GLU A 24 4.59 17.32 17.90
CA GLU A 24 4.48 18.05 16.65
C GLU A 24 3.20 18.90 16.63
N PHE A 25 3.19 19.87 15.73
CA PHE A 25 2.00 20.71 15.53
C PHE A 25 0.79 19.86 15.13
N ASN A 26 -0.36 20.12 15.72
CA ASN A 26 -1.61 19.35 15.59
C ASN A 26 -1.58 17.94 16.22
N SER A 27 -0.54 17.53 16.95
CA SER A 27 -0.61 16.29 17.73
C SER A 27 -1.61 16.45 18.89
N VAL A 28 -2.36 15.37 19.18
CA VAL A 28 -3.44 15.40 20.18
C VAL A 28 -2.93 14.84 21.51
N MET A 29 -3.00 15.69 22.55
CA MET A 29 -2.66 15.30 23.91
C MET A 29 -3.94 15.16 24.74
N LYS A 30 -4.10 14.03 25.44
CA LYS A 30 -5.20 13.79 26.38
C LYS A 30 -4.68 13.46 27.77
N ASP A 31 -5.53 13.60 28.76
CA ASP A 31 -5.27 13.15 30.12
C ASP A 31 -5.65 11.68 30.25
N THR A 32 -4.69 10.83 30.61
CA THR A 32 -4.89 9.37 30.77
C THR A 32 -6.01 9.03 31.76
N SER A 33 -6.29 9.91 32.75
CA SER A 33 -7.39 9.73 33.70
C SER A 33 -8.78 9.92 33.08
N GLN A 34 -8.87 10.51 31.90
CA GLN A 34 -10.13 10.83 31.20
C GLN A 34 -10.42 9.88 30.04
N VAL A 35 -9.52 8.94 29.72
CA VAL A 35 -9.70 8.01 28.61
C VAL A 35 -9.90 6.58 29.10
N ASN A 36 -10.77 5.85 28.40
CA ASN A 36 -11.04 4.43 28.69
C ASN A 36 -10.21 3.49 27.82
N ILE A 37 -9.73 3.99 26.67
CA ILE A 37 -8.95 3.23 25.69
C ILE A 37 -7.71 4.01 25.28
N ARG A 38 -6.56 3.38 25.43
CA ARG A 38 -5.28 3.82 24.87
C ARG A 38 -4.94 2.95 23.66
N PHE A 39 -4.71 3.59 22.53
CA PHE A 39 -4.51 2.93 21.25
C PHE A 39 -3.16 3.37 20.65
N ALA A 40 -2.24 2.42 20.46
CA ALA A 40 -0.99 2.65 19.75
C ALA A 40 -1.20 2.37 18.24
N MET A 41 -1.14 3.40 17.41
CA MET A 41 -1.18 3.31 15.96
C MET A 41 0.25 3.19 15.43
N CYS A 42 0.67 1.96 15.14
CA CYS A 42 2.03 1.65 14.73
C CYS A 42 2.16 1.58 13.20
N PHE A 43 3.27 2.07 12.70
CA PHE A 43 3.71 1.86 11.33
C PHE A 43 5.04 1.12 11.33
N PRO A 44 5.14 -0.07 10.71
CA PRO A 44 6.34 -0.91 10.77
C PRO A 44 7.44 -0.45 9.78
N ASP A 45 7.75 0.83 9.81
CA ASP A 45 8.86 1.48 9.11
C ASP A 45 9.18 2.81 9.85
N VAL A 46 10.17 3.54 9.34
CA VAL A 46 10.63 4.79 9.96
C VAL A 46 9.57 5.89 9.95
N TYR A 47 9.74 6.85 10.85
CA TYR A 47 8.92 8.02 11.03
C TYR A 47 8.58 8.74 9.70
N GLU A 48 9.59 8.98 8.83
CA GLU A 48 9.39 9.73 7.58
C GLU A 48 8.46 9.03 6.59
N ILE A 49 8.44 7.69 6.58
CA ILE A 49 7.50 6.89 5.78
C ILE A 49 6.12 6.91 6.43
N GLY A 50 6.05 6.60 7.71
CA GLY A 50 4.78 6.50 8.44
C GLY A 50 4.03 7.83 8.54
N MET A 51 4.71 8.96 8.76
CA MET A 51 4.10 10.29 8.75
C MET A 51 3.52 10.69 7.40
N SER A 52 3.98 10.07 6.32
CA SER A 52 3.47 10.28 4.97
C SER A 52 2.20 9.48 4.67
N HIS A 53 1.78 8.57 5.59
CA HIS A 53 0.72 7.61 5.32
C HIS A 53 -0.67 8.16 5.70
N LEU A 54 -1.51 8.44 4.68
CA LEU A 54 -2.83 9.03 4.86
C LEU A 54 -3.77 8.20 5.75
N GLY A 55 -3.74 6.85 5.63
CA GLY A 55 -4.60 5.98 6.44
C GLY A 55 -4.36 6.14 7.95
N ILE A 56 -3.10 6.32 8.37
CA ILE A 56 -2.79 6.65 9.77
C ILE A 56 -3.38 7.99 10.16
N GLN A 57 -3.24 9.01 9.32
CA GLN A 57 -3.76 10.36 9.61
C GLN A 57 -5.29 10.34 9.77
N ILE A 58 -6.00 9.57 8.93
CA ILE A 58 -7.46 9.42 9.02
C ILE A 58 -7.87 8.73 10.33
N LEU A 59 -7.26 7.59 10.66
CA LEU A 59 -7.62 6.83 11.87
C LEU A 59 -7.18 7.55 13.15
N TYR A 60 -6.01 8.18 13.14
CA TYR A 60 -5.53 9.01 14.25
C TYR A 60 -6.51 10.16 14.56
N ASP A 61 -6.95 10.89 13.54
CA ASP A 61 -7.94 11.96 13.69
C ASP A 61 -9.29 11.41 14.16
N MET A 62 -9.77 10.32 13.54
CA MET A 62 -11.04 9.69 13.89
C MET A 62 -11.09 9.23 15.34
N PHE A 63 -10.06 8.54 15.83
CA PHE A 63 -10.03 8.03 17.19
C PHE A 63 -9.86 9.15 18.21
N ASN A 64 -9.05 10.17 17.90
CA ASN A 64 -8.84 11.28 18.78
C ASN A 64 -10.00 12.27 18.88
N ARG A 65 -10.98 12.20 17.95
CA ARG A 65 -12.28 12.89 18.08
C ARG A 65 -13.23 12.21 19.08
N MET A 66 -12.97 10.95 19.46
CA MET A 66 -13.71 10.26 20.51
C MET A 66 -13.17 10.73 21.88
N ASP A 67 -14.05 11.17 22.78
CA ASP A 67 -13.61 11.76 24.05
C ASP A 67 -12.84 10.76 24.93
N ASP A 68 -13.26 9.50 24.92
CA ASP A 68 -12.76 8.42 25.77
C ASP A 68 -11.70 7.52 25.13
N VAL A 69 -11.21 7.85 23.95
CA VAL A 69 -10.13 7.14 23.25
C VAL A 69 -8.95 8.08 23.01
N TRP A 70 -7.75 7.62 23.33
CA TRP A 70 -6.51 8.33 22.97
C TRP A 70 -5.67 7.48 22.04
N CYS A 71 -5.52 7.93 20.82
CA CYS A 71 -4.67 7.31 19.79
C CYS A 71 -3.31 8.01 19.76
N GLU A 72 -2.25 7.24 19.90
CA GLU A 72 -0.87 7.69 19.87
C GLU A 72 -0.11 7.03 18.70
N ARG A 73 0.83 7.78 18.10
CA ARG A 73 1.62 7.29 16.94
C ARG A 73 2.86 6.56 17.41
N VAL A 74 3.22 5.50 16.70
CA VAL A 74 4.43 4.71 16.94
C VAL A 74 5.06 4.33 15.61
N TYR A 75 6.38 4.46 15.50
CA TYR A 75 7.14 4.07 14.31
C TYR A 75 8.25 3.11 14.70
N SER A 76 8.68 2.24 13.77
CA SER A 76 9.83 1.38 13.99
C SER A 76 11.07 2.23 14.26
N PRO A 77 11.79 2.02 15.37
CA PRO A 77 13.07 2.68 15.63
C PRO A 77 14.10 2.29 14.58
N TRP A 78 14.86 3.28 14.10
CA TRP A 78 15.99 3.01 13.22
C TRP A 78 17.04 2.11 13.92
N PRO A 79 17.88 1.38 13.19
CA PRO A 79 18.80 0.42 13.80
C PRO A 79 19.69 0.94 14.92
N ASP A 80 20.11 2.20 14.86
CA ASP A 80 20.92 2.83 15.93
C ASP A 80 20.16 2.93 17.26
N LEU A 81 18.90 3.35 17.22
CA LEU A 81 18.05 3.38 18.42
C LEU A 81 17.62 1.97 18.84
N HIS A 82 17.35 1.07 17.89
CA HIS A 82 17.01 -0.33 18.18
C HIS A 82 18.08 -0.97 19.09
N GLU A 83 19.35 -0.85 18.70
CA GLU A 83 20.47 -1.42 19.47
C GLU A 83 20.57 -0.82 20.88
N ILE A 84 20.39 0.50 21.01
CA ILE A 84 20.40 1.16 22.32
C ILE A 84 19.23 0.68 23.19
N MET A 85 18.02 0.59 22.62
CA MET A 85 16.84 0.13 23.35
C MET A 85 17.00 -1.30 23.86
N LYS A 86 17.59 -2.20 23.04
CA LYS A 86 17.90 -3.58 23.45
C LYS A 86 18.94 -3.62 24.57
N GLN A 87 20.02 -2.85 24.47
CA GLN A 87 21.11 -2.82 25.45
C GLN A 87 20.69 -2.22 26.79
N GLU A 88 19.91 -1.15 26.76
CA GLU A 88 19.49 -0.42 27.97
C GLU A 88 18.10 -0.87 28.48
N ASN A 89 17.47 -1.88 27.83
CA ASN A 89 16.15 -2.39 28.15
C ASN A 89 15.06 -1.29 28.19
N ILE A 90 15.10 -0.37 27.21
CA ILE A 90 14.12 0.70 27.07
C ILE A 90 12.92 0.17 26.27
N PRO A 91 11.69 0.15 26.80
CA PRO A 91 10.53 -0.31 26.05
C PRO A 91 10.12 0.69 24.98
N LEU A 92 9.55 0.21 23.85
CA LEU A 92 8.99 1.07 22.81
C LEU A 92 7.78 1.85 23.37
N PHE A 93 7.66 3.11 22.94
CA PHE A 93 6.75 4.09 23.53
C PHE A 93 5.94 4.85 22.47
N GLY A 94 4.78 5.37 22.90
CA GLY A 94 3.96 6.28 22.09
C GLY A 94 4.59 7.67 21.97
N LEU A 95 4.49 8.29 20.79
CA LEU A 95 5.09 9.62 20.57
C LEU A 95 4.39 10.72 21.39
N GLU A 96 3.10 10.61 21.62
CA GLU A 96 2.34 11.62 22.34
C GLU A 96 2.61 11.60 23.85
N SER A 97 2.45 10.45 24.52
CA SER A 97 2.66 10.33 25.96
C SER A 97 4.11 10.10 26.36
N GLN A 98 4.90 9.46 25.51
CA GLN A 98 6.23 8.92 25.81
C GLN A 98 6.19 7.76 26.82
N GLU A 99 5.04 7.08 26.93
CA GLU A 99 4.84 5.93 27.80
C GLU A 99 4.95 4.62 27.02
N PRO A 100 5.37 3.51 27.68
CA PRO A 100 5.50 2.21 27.04
C PRO A 100 4.18 1.72 26.43
N ILE A 101 4.21 1.28 25.16
CA ILE A 101 2.98 0.82 24.49
C ILE A 101 2.48 -0.54 24.97
N LYS A 102 3.28 -1.31 25.69
CA LYS A 102 2.82 -2.52 26.37
C LYS A 102 1.73 -2.27 27.43
N ASP A 103 1.65 -1.04 27.93
CA ASP A 103 0.69 -0.63 28.95
C ASP A 103 -0.60 -0.05 28.32
N PHE A 104 -0.73 -0.09 26.97
CA PHE A 104 -1.93 0.35 26.26
C PHE A 104 -2.95 -0.78 26.13
N ASP A 105 -4.18 -0.45 25.76
CA ASP A 105 -5.24 -1.43 25.51
C ASP A 105 -5.09 -2.11 24.15
N PHE A 106 -4.68 -1.34 23.13
CA PHE A 106 -4.48 -1.83 21.77
C PHE A 106 -3.12 -1.40 21.20
N VAL A 107 -2.49 -2.32 20.46
CA VAL A 107 -1.33 -2.05 19.61
C VAL A 107 -1.68 -2.47 18.19
N ALA A 108 -1.95 -1.49 17.33
CA ALA A 108 -2.40 -1.76 15.96
C ALA A 108 -1.32 -1.37 14.95
N MET A 109 -1.11 -2.22 13.95
CA MET A 109 -0.13 -2.00 12.88
C MET A 109 -0.83 -1.90 11.53
N THR A 110 -0.49 -0.88 10.74
CA THR A 110 -0.96 -0.80 9.35
C THR A 110 0.10 -1.34 8.41
N LEU A 111 -0.24 -2.42 7.72
CA LEU A 111 0.68 -3.21 6.90
C LEU A 111 0.49 -2.87 5.42
N GLN A 112 1.46 -2.14 4.86
CA GLN A 112 1.39 -1.64 3.48
C GLN A 112 2.24 -2.43 2.49
N TYR A 113 3.25 -3.14 2.98
CA TYR A 113 4.23 -3.85 2.17
C TYR A 113 4.78 -5.06 2.91
N GLU A 114 4.85 -6.21 2.26
CA GLU A 114 5.22 -7.50 2.87
C GLU A 114 6.66 -7.51 3.41
N MET A 115 7.57 -6.75 2.79
CA MET A 115 8.96 -6.67 3.23
C MET A 115 9.14 -5.97 4.60
N CYS A 116 8.05 -5.43 5.18
CA CYS A 116 8.05 -4.89 6.54
C CYS A 116 7.65 -5.92 7.61
N TYR A 117 7.46 -7.21 7.27
CA TYR A 117 6.98 -8.20 8.22
C TYR A 117 7.96 -8.46 9.38
N THR A 118 9.25 -8.39 9.16
CA THR A 118 10.25 -8.48 10.25
C THR A 118 10.20 -7.26 11.18
N ASN A 119 9.76 -6.09 10.70
CA ASN A 119 9.58 -4.92 11.55
C ASN A 119 8.36 -5.05 12.49
N ILE A 120 7.39 -5.92 12.18
CA ILE A 120 6.32 -6.30 13.12
C ILE A 120 6.94 -6.90 14.39
N LEU A 121 7.87 -7.84 14.21
CA LEU A 121 8.56 -8.50 15.31
C LEU A 121 9.46 -7.52 16.06
N GLN A 122 10.13 -6.60 15.35
CA GLN A 122 10.90 -5.51 15.97
C GLN A 122 10.04 -4.66 16.91
N ILE A 123 8.84 -4.25 16.45
CA ILE A 123 7.93 -3.44 17.27
C ILE A 123 7.48 -4.23 18.51
N LEU A 124 7.08 -5.49 18.36
CA LEU A 124 6.62 -6.31 19.48
C LEU A 124 7.74 -6.60 20.48
N ASP A 125 8.92 -6.95 20.00
CA ASP A 125 10.09 -7.25 20.85
C ASP A 125 10.55 -6.01 21.63
N LEU A 126 10.71 -4.87 20.96
CA LEU A 126 11.07 -3.60 21.63
C LEU A 126 9.95 -3.11 22.57
N ALA A 127 8.70 -3.39 22.26
CA ALA A 127 7.58 -3.11 23.16
C ALA A 127 7.52 -4.09 24.34
N GLN A 128 8.34 -5.14 24.38
CA GLN A 128 8.29 -6.21 25.38
C GLN A 128 6.94 -6.93 25.41
N ILE A 129 6.31 -7.08 24.24
CA ILE A 129 5.08 -7.85 24.02
C ILE A 129 5.46 -9.19 23.41
N PRO A 130 4.94 -10.34 23.90
CA PRO A 130 5.22 -11.63 23.29
C PRO A 130 4.96 -11.63 21.78
N LEU A 131 5.91 -12.16 20.99
CA LEU A 131 5.83 -12.14 19.53
C LEU A 131 4.59 -12.87 19.00
N ARG A 132 4.26 -14.03 19.61
CA ARG A 132 3.12 -14.83 19.19
C ARG A 132 1.89 -14.54 20.03
N SER A 133 0.73 -14.48 19.38
CA SER A 133 -0.56 -14.23 20.02
C SER A 133 -0.86 -15.25 21.13
N ARG A 134 -0.53 -16.53 20.90
CA ARG A 134 -0.75 -17.62 21.86
C ARG A 134 0.04 -17.50 23.18
N ASP A 135 1.10 -16.69 23.18
CA ASP A 135 1.98 -16.51 24.35
C ASP A 135 1.59 -15.24 25.16
N ARG A 136 0.52 -14.54 24.75
CA ARG A 136 0.02 -13.34 25.42
C ARG A 136 -1.04 -13.69 26.46
N GLU A 137 -0.82 -13.23 27.68
CA GLU A 137 -1.72 -13.42 28.82
C GLU A 137 -2.72 -12.27 28.94
N ASP A 138 -3.68 -12.41 29.85
CA ASP A 138 -4.56 -11.31 30.27
C ASP A 138 -3.70 -10.13 30.75
N GLY A 139 -4.07 -8.92 30.33
CA GLY A 139 -3.30 -7.70 30.63
C GLY A 139 -2.28 -7.31 29.56
N CYS A 140 -1.92 -8.19 28.60
CA CYS A 140 -1.23 -7.75 27.39
C CYS A 140 -2.18 -6.96 26.49
N PRO A 141 -1.69 -5.94 25.74
CA PRO A 141 -2.51 -5.24 24.76
C PRO A 141 -3.05 -6.20 23.69
N ILE A 142 -4.20 -5.88 23.13
CA ILE A 142 -4.72 -6.56 21.94
C ILE A 142 -3.93 -6.08 20.72
N VAL A 143 -3.28 -7.01 20.01
CA VAL A 143 -2.46 -6.67 18.85
C VAL A 143 -3.27 -6.84 17.56
N ILE A 144 -3.44 -5.75 16.80
CA ILE A 144 -4.29 -5.69 15.62
C ILE A 144 -3.47 -5.37 14.37
N ALA A 145 -3.77 -6.04 13.23
CA ALA A 145 -3.28 -5.67 11.92
C ALA A 145 -4.38 -5.09 11.04
N GLY A 146 -4.04 -4.05 10.27
CA GLY A 146 -4.86 -3.48 9.21
C GLY A 146 -4.04 -3.20 7.96
N GLY A 147 -4.66 -2.70 6.90
CA GLY A 147 -3.99 -2.32 5.66
C GLY A 147 -4.01 -3.41 4.56
N PRO A 148 -3.46 -3.13 3.37
CA PRO A 148 -3.61 -4.01 2.20
C PRO A 148 -2.97 -5.39 2.34
N CYS A 149 -1.92 -5.56 3.16
CA CYS A 149 -1.31 -6.87 3.36
C CYS A 149 -2.23 -7.83 4.15
N THR A 150 -3.23 -7.31 4.89
CA THR A 150 -4.19 -8.17 5.62
C THR A 150 -5.15 -8.93 4.71
N TYR A 151 -5.14 -8.67 3.41
CA TYR A 151 -5.87 -9.49 2.43
C TYR A 151 -5.22 -10.86 2.19
N ASN A 152 -3.99 -11.10 2.64
CA ASN A 152 -3.46 -12.41 2.95
C ASN A 152 -2.79 -12.37 4.32
N PRO A 153 -3.55 -12.59 5.42
CA PRO A 153 -3.03 -12.47 6.78
C PRO A 153 -2.19 -13.68 7.20
N GLU A 154 -2.30 -14.80 6.49
CA GLU A 154 -1.79 -16.10 6.93
C GLU A 154 -0.27 -16.13 7.17
N PRO A 155 0.61 -15.51 6.35
CA PRO A 155 2.05 -15.51 6.61
C PRO A 155 2.47 -14.90 7.96
N ILE A 156 1.59 -14.11 8.58
CA ILE A 156 1.84 -13.39 9.84
C ILE A 156 0.74 -13.64 10.88
N ALA A 157 -0.09 -14.67 10.67
CA ALA A 157 -1.27 -14.95 11.49
C ALA A 157 -0.94 -15.14 12.97
N ASP A 158 0.20 -15.76 13.30
CA ASP A 158 0.60 -16.03 14.68
C ASP A 158 0.99 -14.77 15.48
N PHE A 159 1.26 -13.64 14.81
CA PHE A 159 1.75 -12.43 15.47
C PHE A 159 0.63 -11.48 15.91
N PHE A 160 -0.59 -11.68 15.41
CA PHE A 160 -1.73 -10.80 15.66
C PHE A 160 -2.88 -11.54 16.32
N ASP A 161 -3.56 -10.84 17.21
CA ASP A 161 -4.79 -11.33 17.84
C ASP A 161 -5.98 -11.13 16.90
N ILE A 162 -6.01 -10.01 16.18
CA ILE A 162 -7.08 -9.61 15.27
C ILE A 162 -6.50 -9.04 13.98
N PHE A 163 -7.06 -9.42 12.84
CA PHE A 163 -6.89 -8.72 11.57
C PHE A 163 -8.17 -7.97 11.23
N TYR A 164 -8.04 -6.69 10.96
CA TYR A 164 -9.12 -5.86 10.44
C TYR A 164 -9.06 -5.86 8.91
N ILE A 165 -10.07 -6.42 8.26
CA ILE A 165 -10.12 -6.59 6.80
C ILE A 165 -10.97 -5.49 6.19
N GLY A 166 -10.32 -4.53 5.52
CA GLY A 166 -11.00 -3.43 4.82
C GLY A 166 -10.70 -2.05 5.37
N GLU A 167 -11.68 -1.16 5.24
CA GLU A 167 -11.55 0.26 5.58
C GLU A 167 -11.91 0.49 7.05
N GLY A 168 -11.00 1.09 7.81
CA GLY A 168 -11.05 1.18 9.27
C GLY A 168 -12.16 2.07 9.83
N GLU A 169 -12.79 2.90 8.99
CA GLU A 169 -13.81 3.85 9.43
C GLU A 169 -15.14 3.19 9.87
N THR A 170 -15.31 1.89 9.66
CA THR A 170 -16.65 1.25 9.81
C THR A 170 -16.87 0.55 11.15
N GLN A 171 -15.90 -0.25 11.66
CA GLN A 171 -16.15 -1.18 12.78
C GLN A 171 -15.37 -0.91 14.07
N TYR A 172 -14.39 0.00 14.07
CA TYR A 172 -13.64 0.28 15.30
C TYR A 172 -14.52 0.79 16.45
N GLY A 173 -15.60 1.53 16.16
CA GLY A 173 -16.56 1.93 17.17
C GLY A 173 -17.18 0.72 17.88
N ASN A 174 -17.63 -0.30 17.12
CA ASN A 174 -18.19 -1.53 17.68
C ASN A 174 -17.15 -2.32 18.48
N LEU A 175 -15.91 -2.39 18.01
CA LEU A 175 -14.81 -3.05 18.71
C LEU A 175 -14.49 -2.36 20.05
N PHE A 176 -14.46 -1.03 20.08
CA PHE A 176 -14.20 -0.26 21.30
C PHE A 176 -15.32 -0.41 22.32
N GLU A 177 -16.60 -0.38 21.90
CA GLU A 177 -17.73 -0.63 22.80
C GLU A 177 -17.71 -2.05 23.37
N LEU A 178 -17.41 -3.05 22.51
CA LEU A 178 -17.23 -4.43 22.98
C LEU A 178 -16.11 -4.54 24.01
N TYR A 179 -14.96 -3.90 23.75
CA TYR A 179 -13.82 -3.93 24.66
C TYR A 179 -14.13 -3.29 26.02
N LYS A 180 -14.76 -2.12 26.03
CA LYS A 180 -15.19 -1.44 27.26
C LYS A 180 -16.14 -2.32 28.08
N LYS A 181 -17.11 -2.96 27.40
CA LYS A 181 -18.04 -3.88 28.03
C LYS A 181 -17.32 -5.11 28.60
N ALA A 182 -16.45 -5.76 27.80
CA ALA A 182 -15.69 -6.92 28.23
C ALA A 182 -14.84 -6.62 29.48
N LYS A 183 -14.20 -5.43 29.49
CA LYS A 183 -13.42 -4.98 30.65
C LYS A 183 -14.30 -4.74 31.89
N ALA A 184 -15.49 -4.18 31.72
CA ALA A 184 -16.44 -3.97 32.82
C ALA A 184 -17.02 -5.29 33.36
N ASP A 185 -17.29 -6.25 32.49
CA ASP A 185 -17.84 -7.56 32.82
C ASP A 185 -16.76 -8.56 33.30
N GLY A 186 -15.46 -8.20 33.19
CA GLY A 186 -14.33 -9.04 33.62
C GLY A 186 -14.09 -10.24 32.71
N LEU A 187 -14.39 -10.14 31.42
CA LEU A 187 -14.11 -11.19 30.46
C LEU A 187 -12.60 -11.40 30.32
N SER A 188 -12.19 -12.68 30.15
CA SER A 188 -10.83 -13.04 29.78
C SER A 188 -10.50 -12.58 28.35
N ARG A 189 -9.19 -12.55 28.01
CA ARG A 189 -8.72 -12.26 26.65
C ARG A 189 -9.35 -13.20 25.61
N GLU A 190 -9.44 -14.49 25.90
CA GLU A 190 -10.02 -15.48 24.99
C GLU A 190 -11.51 -15.22 24.74
N GLU A 191 -12.27 -14.92 25.79
CA GLU A 191 -13.70 -14.58 25.67
C GLU A 191 -13.92 -13.30 24.88
N PHE A 192 -13.10 -12.26 25.12
CA PHE A 192 -13.14 -11.03 24.32
C PHE A 192 -12.84 -11.30 22.85
N LEU A 193 -11.78 -12.05 22.52
CA LEU A 193 -11.40 -12.39 21.15
C LEU A 193 -12.47 -13.21 20.44
N HIS A 194 -13.13 -14.13 21.17
CA HIS A 194 -14.25 -14.91 20.64
C HIS A 194 -15.43 -14.01 20.25
N GLU A 195 -15.80 -13.05 21.10
CA GLU A 195 -16.87 -12.09 20.78
C GLU A 195 -16.44 -11.09 19.68
N ALA A 196 -15.19 -10.66 19.66
CA ALA A 196 -14.65 -9.77 18.62
C ALA A 196 -14.71 -10.41 17.24
N ALA A 197 -14.49 -11.72 17.11
CA ALA A 197 -14.57 -12.45 15.85
C ALA A 197 -15.96 -12.44 15.20
N LYS A 198 -17.02 -12.10 15.96
CA LYS A 198 -18.40 -11.97 15.47
C LYS A 198 -18.66 -10.60 14.82
N ILE A 199 -17.77 -9.62 15.02
CA ILE A 199 -17.84 -8.32 14.37
C ILE A 199 -17.43 -8.49 12.91
N GLU A 200 -18.27 -8.03 11.97
CA GLU A 200 -18.02 -8.17 10.54
C GLU A 200 -16.69 -7.50 10.15
N GLY A 201 -15.85 -8.22 9.42
CA GLY A 201 -14.54 -7.74 8.98
C GLY A 201 -13.38 -8.02 9.93
N LEU A 202 -13.63 -8.57 11.11
CA LEU A 202 -12.58 -8.99 12.03
C LEU A 202 -12.26 -10.48 11.86
N TYR A 203 -10.98 -10.77 11.66
CA TYR A 203 -10.45 -12.13 11.62
C TYR A 203 -9.56 -12.38 12.82
N VAL A 204 -9.89 -13.39 13.63
CA VAL A 204 -9.13 -13.82 14.80
C VAL A 204 -8.48 -15.18 14.48
N PRO A 205 -7.19 -15.23 14.10
CA PRO A 205 -6.55 -16.46 13.60
C PRO A 205 -6.60 -17.65 14.56
N ALA A 206 -6.55 -17.38 15.86
CA ALA A 206 -6.61 -18.40 16.91
C ALA A 206 -7.89 -19.25 16.88
N LEU A 207 -8.97 -18.73 16.29
CA LEU A 207 -10.28 -19.39 16.19
C LEU A 207 -10.47 -20.21 14.90
N TYR A 208 -9.42 -20.36 14.08
CA TYR A 208 -9.47 -21.11 12.82
C TYR A 208 -8.40 -22.20 12.76
N GLU A 209 -8.74 -23.29 12.10
CA GLU A 209 -7.85 -24.40 11.77
C GLU A 209 -7.59 -24.43 10.27
N VAL A 210 -6.34 -24.71 9.90
CA VAL A 210 -5.90 -24.91 8.51
C VAL A 210 -5.39 -26.33 8.37
N GLU A 211 -5.97 -27.09 7.46
CA GLU A 211 -5.54 -28.45 7.12
C GLU A 211 -4.83 -28.42 5.75
N TYR A 212 -3.74 -29.18 5.65
CA TYR A 212 -2.92 -29.27 4.44
C TYR A 212 -2.98 -30.67 3.83
N ASN A 213 -2.93 -30.73 2.49
CA ASN A 213 -2.75 -31.95 1.73
C ASN A 213 -1.29 -32.43 1.82
N GLU A 214 -1.02 -33.65 1.38
CA GLU A 214 0.33 -34.23 1.36
C GLU A 214 1.32 -33.42 0.48
N ASP A 215 0.82 -32.76 -0.56
CA ASP A 215 1.61 -31.91 -1.47
C ASP A 215 1.86 -30.49 -0.90
N GLY A 216 1.36 -30.20 0.31
CA GLY A 216 1.51 -28.91 0.98
C GLY A 216 0.47 -27.85 0.58
N THR A 217 -0.45 -28.13 -0.36
CA THR A 217 -1.58 -27.24 -0.64
C THR A 217 -2.60 -27.25 0.50
N ILE A 218 -3.41 -26.19 0.61
CA ILE A 218 -4.46 -26.13 1.65
C ILE A 218 -5.60 -27.07 1.25
N CYS A 219 -5.97 -27.99 2.17
CA CYS A 219 -7.15 -28.82 2.05
C CYS A 219 -8.42 -28.05 2.43
N CYS A 220 -8.40 -27.42 3.60
CA CYS A 220 -9.48 -26.56 4.06
C CYS A 220 -9.00 -25.58 5.13
N MET A 221 -9.76 -24.51 5.29
CA MET A 221 -9.68 -23.59 6.43
C MET A 221 -11.07 -23.44 7.02
N LYS A 222 -11.23 -23.71 8.31
CA LYS A 222 -12.53 -23.74 8.98
C LYS A 222 -12.47 -23.10 10.37
N PRO A 223 -13.54 -22.45 10.83
CA PRO A 223 -13.64 -22.01 12.20
C PRO A 223 -13.71 -23.21 13.17
N LYS A 224 -13.18 -23.04 14.38
CA LYS A 224 -13.22 -24.03 15.45
C LYS A 224 -14.58 -24.14 16.15
N TYR A 225 -15.41 -23.11 16.00
CA TYR A 225 -16.72 -22.99 16.68
C TYR A 225 -17.79 -22.62 15.66
N ASP A 226 -19.02 -23.13 15.87
CA ASP A 226 -20.14 -22.95 14.93
C ASP A 226 -20.65 -21.51 14.83
N ASP A 227 -20.40 -20.67 15.85
CA ASP A 227 -20.82 -19.27 15.92
C ASP A 227 -19.77 -18.30 15.35
N ILE A 228 -18.64 -18.80 14.86
CA ILE A 228 -17.59 -18.02 14.22
C ILE A 228 -17.79 -18.03 12.70
N PRO A 229 -17.68 -16.88 12.01
CA PRO A 229 -17.93 -16.79 10.57
C PRO A 229 -16.97 -17.65 9.74
N VAL A 230 -17.49 -18.41 8.76
CA VAL A 230 -16.69 -19.18 7.81
C VAL A 230 -15.93 -18.26 6.83
N LYS A 231 -16.50 -17.11 6.52
CA LYS A 231 -15.90 -16.09 5.63
C LYS A 231 -15.88 -14.74 6.30
N ILE A 232 -14.77 -14.06 6.13
CA ILE A 232 -14.59 -12.70 6.64
C ILE A 232 -14.89 -11.72 5.50
N LYS A 233 -15.97 -10.95 5.64
CA LYS A 233 -16.36 -9.94 4.65
C LYS A 233 -15.61 -8.64 4.90
N LYS A 234 -14.89 -8.15 3.89
CA LYS A 234 -14.17 -6.88 4.02
C LYS A 234 -15.12 -5.72 4.30
N GLN A 235 -14.62 -4.75 5.04
CA GLN A 235 -15.36 -3.54 5.36
C GLN A 235 -15.12 -2.46 4.32
N VAL A 236 -16.18 -1.72 3.96
CA VAL A 236 -16.15 -0.67 2.93
C VAL A 236 -16.91 0.55 3.43
N GLN A 237 -16.25 1.69 3.48
CA GLN A 237 -16.90 2.98 3.70
C GLN A 237 -17.57 3.43 2.41
N VAL A 238 -18.88 3.28 2.33
CA VAL A 238 -19.65 3.54 1.10
C VAL A 238 -19.77 5.04 0.82
N ASP A 239 -20.08 5.83 1.84
CA ASP A 239 -20.18 7.28 1.75
C ASP A 239 -18.88 7.95 2.18
N LEU A 240 -17.98 8.18 1.23
CA LEU A 240 -16.71 8.85 1.49
C LEU A 240 -16.85 10.36 1.74
N THR A 241 -17.93 10.99 1.28
CA THR A 241 -18.12 12.42 1.45
C THR A 241 -18.41 12.78 2.91
N ASN A 242 -19.19 11.94 3.59
CA ASN A 242 -19.54 12.14 4.99
C ASN A 242 -18.65 11.34 5.97
N SER A 243 -17.61 10.68 5.46
CA SER A 243 -16.64 9.99 6.32
C SER A 243 -15.67 10.99 6.97
N THR A 244 -15.13 10.59 8.12
CA THR A 244 -14.11 11.39 8.82
C THR A 244 -12.88 11.60 7.92
N TYR A 245 -12.39 12.83 7.87
CA TYR A 245 -11.16 13.18 7.19
C TYR A 245 -10.38 14.21 8.02
N PRO A 246 -9.02 14.11 8.12
CA PRO A 246 -8.23 15.02 8.92
C PRO A 246 -8.14 16.40 8.24
N GLU A 247 -8.71 17.42 8.89
CA GLU A 247 -8.63 18.82 8.46
C GLU A 247 -7.41 19.55 9.03
N ALA A 248 -6.82 18.99 10.10
CA ALA A 248 -5.62 19.47 10.77
C ALA A 248 -4.67 18.29 11.06
N PRO A 249 -4.13 17.62 10.03
CA PRO A 249 -3.20 16.51 10.23
C PRO A 249 -1.94 16.96 10.97
N VAL A 250 -1.29 16.03 11.65
CA VAL A 250 -0.03 16.30 12.36
C VAL A 250 1.06 16.72 11.37
N VAL A 251 1.72 17.83 11.67
CA VAL A 251 2.79 18.39 10.82
C VAL A 251 4.15 17.94 11.37
N PRO A 252 4.96 17.18 10.59
CA PRO A 252 6.22 16.64 11.06
C PRO A 252 7.27 17.74 11.31
N PHE A 253 8.15 17.54 12.32
CA PHE A 253 9.28 18.45 12.59
C PHE A 253 10.44 18.25 11.61
N ILE A 254 10.54 17.10 10.99
CA ILE A 254 11.54 16.80 9.97
C ILE A 254 10.83 16.45 8.66
N LYS A 255 11.52 16.67 7.55
CA LYS A 255 10.96 16.40 6.22
C LYS A 255 10.54 14.93 6.08
N ALA A 256 9.25 14.70 5.93
CA ALA A 256 8.67 13.40 5.62
C ALA A 256 8.92 13.02 4.14
N THR A 257 8.74 11.75 3.78
CA THR A 257 8.90 11.28 2.40
C THR A 257 7.91 11.96 1.46
N GLN A 258 6.69 12.17 1.91
CA GLN A 258 5.66 12.96 1.23
C GLN A 258 5.24 14.13 2.14
N ASP A 259 6.06 15.17 2.15
CA ASP A 259 5.89 16.36 2.99
C ASP A 259 4.94 17.36 2.31
N ARG A 260 3.64 17.05 2.36
CA ARG A 260 2.58 17.79 1.65
C ARG A 260 1.21 17.49 2.20
N MET A 261 0.25 18.38 1.93
CA MET A 261 -1.17 18.11 2.15
C MET A 261 -1.65 17.04 1.16
N VAL A 262 -2.37 16.04 1.64
CA VAL A 262 -2.97 15.03 0.79
C VAL A 262 -4.48 15.24 0.78
N LEU A 263 -5.07 15.31 -0.40
CA LEU A 263 -6.52 15.41 -0.61
C LEU A 263 -7.01 14.14 -1.32
N GLU A 264 -7.62 13.24 -0.57
CA GLU A 264 -8.19 12.01 -1.12
C GLU A 264 -9.49 12.32 -1.87
N ILE A 265 -9.47 12.18 -3.21
CA ILE A 265 -10.62 12.51 -4.06
C ILE A 265 -11.55 11.33 -4.32
N GLN A 266 -11.01 10.11 -4.28
CA GLN A 266 -11.76 8.87 -4.49
C GLN A 266 -11.01 7.65 -3.95
N ARG A 267 -11.75 6.57 -3.65
CA ARG A 267 -11.21 5.23 -3.37
C ARG A 267 -11.69 4.23 -4.40
N GLY A 268 -10.82 3.24 -4.69
CA GLY A 268 -11.05 2.28 -5.74
C GLY A 268 -10.63 2.80 -7.11
N CYS A 269 -10.87 1.99 -8.14
CA CYS A 269 -10.53 2.32 -9.53
C CYS A 269 -11.56 1.71 -10.47
N ILE A 270 -11.98 2.46 -11.48
CA ILE A 270 -12.91 1.96 -12.50
C ILE A 270 -12.26 1.03 -13.50
N ARG A 271 -10.91 0.99 -13.55
CA ARG A 271 -10.14 0.19 -14.49
C ARG A 271 -10.07 -1.27 -14.05
N GLY A 272 -9.72 -2.13 -14.97
CA GLY A 272 -9.71 -3.58 -14.76
C GLY A 272 -8.35 -4.21 -15.00
N CYS A 273 -7.24 -3.51 -14.67
CA CYS A 273 -5.88 -4.06 -14.84
C CYS A 273 -5.74 -5.37 -14.07
N ARG A 274 -5.39 -6.47 -14.77
CA ARG A 274 -5.45 -7.85 -14.26
C ARG A 274 -4.36 -8.17 -13.23
N PHE A 275 -3.32 -7.37 -13.17
CA PHE A 275 -2.24 -7.50 -12.19
C PHE A 275 -2.47 -6.69 -10.91
N CYS A 276 -3.40 -5.73 -10.92
CA CYS A 276 -3.49 -4.69 -9.90
C CYS A 276 -4.36 -5.14 -8.72
N GLN A 277 -3.74 -5.45 -7.58
CA GLN A 277 -4.44 -5.80 -6.34
C GLN A 277 -5.32 -4.65 -5.84
N ALA A 278 -4.78 -3.43 -5.79
CA ALA A 278 -5.52 -2.25 -5.35
C ALA A 278 -6.78 -2.00 -6.20
N GLY A 279 -6.70 -2.25 -7.52
CA GLY A 279 -7.85 -2.18 -8.43
C GLY A 279 -8.95 -3.20 -8.15
N MET A 280 -8.69 -4.24 -7.36
CA MET A 280 -9.66 -5.28 -6.97
C MET A 280 -10.12 -5.11 -5.51
N ILE A 281 -9.19 -5.00 -4.56
CA ILE A 281 -9.53 -4.95 -3.13
C ILE A 281 -10.23 -3.66 -2.72
N TYR A 282 -10.04 -2.55 -3.43
CA TYR A 282 -10.71 -1.27 -3.14
C TYR A 282 -11.98 -1.04 -3.97
N ARG A 283 -12.51 -2.05 -4.67
CA ARG A 283 -13.84 -1.96 -5.31
C ARG A 283 -14.96 -1.96 -4.26
N PRO A 284 -16.07 -1.23 -4.54
CA PRO A 284 -16.38 -0.38 -5.70
C PRO A 284 -15.59 0.94 -5.70
N ASN A 285 -15.46 1.60 -6.87
CA ASN A 285 -14.96 2.96 -6.96
C ASN A 285 -15.98 3.93 -6.37
N ARG A 286 -15.55 4.82 -5.48
CA ARG A 286 -16.38 5.82 -4.79
C ARG A 286 -15.65 7.15 -4.82
N GLU A 287 -16.37 8.21 -5.18
CA GLU A 287 -15.86 9.57 -5.32
C GLU A 287 -16.40 10.45 -4.19
N LYS A 288 -15.60 11.39 -3.71
CA LYS A 288 -16.03 12.47 -2.81
C LYS A 288 -16.63 13.60 -3.64
N LYS A 289 -17.63 14.29 -3.12
CA LYS A 289 -18.22 15.47 -3.77
C LYS A 289 -17.23 16.63 -3.81
N VAL A 290 -17.20 17.35 -4.91
CA VAL A 290 -16.25 18.45 -5.12
C VAL A 290 -16.38 19.56 -4.09
N ASP A 291 -17.59 19.91 -3.66
CA ASP A 291 -17.78 20.96 -2.65
C ASP A 291 -17.16 20.57 -1.29
N HIS A 292 -17.34 19.31 -0.86
CA HIS A 292 -16.66 18.81 0.33
C HIS A 292 -15.12 18.87 0.20
N LEU A 293 -14.59 18.51 -0.98
CA LEU A 293 -13.15 18.59 -1.23
C LEU A 293 -12.61 20.02 -1.21
N LYS A 294 -13.40 21.01 -1.64
CA LYS A 294 -13.03 22.43 -1.54
C LYS A 294 -12.90 22.86 -0.09
N ASP A 295 -13.86 22.48 0.76
CA ASP A 295 -13.84 22.81 2.19
C ASP A 295 -12.64 22.16 2.89
N VAL A 296 -12.39 20.87 2.66
CA VAL A 296 -11.24 20.15 3.19
C VAL A 296 -9.92 20.76 2.73
N ALA A 297 -9.78 21.11 1.44
CA ALA A 297 -8.57 21.73 0.91
C ALA A 297 -8.28 23.08 1.58
N ALA A 298 -9.33 23.91 1.77
CA ALA A 298 -9.20 25.19 2.47
C ALA A 298 -8.76 25.01 3.93
N ALA A 299 -9.32 24.00 4.62
CA ALA A 299 -8.96 23.66 6.00
C ALA A 299 -7.50 23.16 6.10
N LEU A 300 -7.07 22.25 5.23
CA LEU A 300 -5.68 21.76 5.18
C LEU A 300 -4.67 22.89 4.98
N ILE A 301 -4.93 23.79 4.02
CA ILE A 301 -4.08 24.96 3.75
C ILE A 301 -3.98 25.88 4.96
N LYS A 302 -5.08 26.05 5.70
CA LYS A 302 -5.13 26.90 6.90
C LYS A 302 -4.37 26.28 8.07
N ASN A 303 -4.47 24.94 8.23
CA ASN A 303 -4.08 24.27 9.46
C ASN A 303 -2.70 23.61 9.42
N THR A 304 -2.03 23.52 8.26
CA THR A 304 -0.75 22.80 8.13
C THR A 304 0.44 23.65 7.75
N GLY A 305 0.25 24.66 6.90
CA GLY A 305 1.36 25.51 6.41
C GLY A 305 2.25 24.82 5.35
N HIS A 306 1.88 23.63 4.82
CA HIS A 306 2.62 23.00 3.72
C HIS A 306 2.56 23.84 2.43
N ASP A 307 3.58 23.72 1.60
CA ASP A 307 3.73 24.41 0.31
C ASP A 307 3.32 23.56 -0.92
N GLU A 308 2.78 22.35 -0.68
CA GLU A 308 2.26 21.46 -1.71
C GLU A 308 0.96 20.80 -1.29
N ILE A 309 -0.01 20.72 -2.20
CA ILE A 309 -1.23 19.90 -2.08
C ILE A 309 -1.26 18.83 -3.18
N SER A 310 -1.52 17.58 -2.82
CA SER A 310 -1.53 16.45 -3.73
C SER A 310 -2.89 15.77 -3.74
N LEU A 311 -3.46 15.54 -4.93
CA LEU A 311 -4.68 14.75 -5.09
C LEU A 311 -4.34 13.25 -4.95
N SER A 312 -4.99 12.55 -4.03
CA SER A 312 -4.75 11.12 -3.80
C SER A 312 -5.88 10.29 -4.40
N SER A 313 -5.51 9.37 -5.29
CA SER A 313 -6.38 8.33 -5.84
C SER A 313 -5.58 7.27 -6.59
N LEU A 314 -6.22 6.15 -6.96
CA LEU A 314 -5.62 5.15 -7.85
C LEU A 314 -5.64 5.59 -9.34
N SER A 315 -6.45 6.59 -9.70
CA SER A 315 -6.54 7.13 -11.05
C SER A 315 -7.21 8.52 -11.01
N SER A 316 -6.40 9.57 -10.80
CA SER A 316 -6.90 10.93 -10.59
C SER A 316 -7.64 11.47 -11.82
N SER A 317 -7.20 11.12 -13.03
CA SER A 317 -7.86 11.52 -14.28
C SER A 317 -9.23 10.89 -14.52
N ASP A 318 -9.61 9.88 -13.74
CA ASP A 318 -10.93 9.25 -13.83
C ASP A 318 -11.95 9.90 -12.87
N TYR A 319 -11.57 10.87 -12.04
CA TYR A 319 -12.49 11.62 -11.18
C TYR A 319 -13.36 12.59 -12.00
N LYS A 320 -14.69 12.52 -11.81
CA LYS A 320 -15.66 13.24 -12.68
C LYS A 320 -15.54 14.76 -12.63
N GLU A 321 -15.32 15.30 -11.44
CA GLU A 321 -15.33 16.74 -11.19
C GLU A 321 -13.90 17.33 -11.09
N LEU A 322 -12.92 16.69 -11.77
CA LEU A 322 -11.51 17.06 -11.68
C LEU A 322 -11.26 18.51 -12.14
N ASP A 323 -11.86 18.94 -13.25
CA ASP A 323 -11.66 20.28 -13.81
C ASP A 323 -12.13 21.38 -12.86
N GLU A 324 -13.27 21.18 -12.21
CA GLU A 324 -13.83 22.10 -11.23
C GLU A 324 -12.93 22.17 -9.98
N LEU A 325 -12.51 21.03 -9.47
CA LEU A 325 -11.60 20.96 -8.32
C LEU A 325 -10.26 21.64 -8.60
N ILE A 326 -9.66 21.38 -9.75
CA ILE A 326 -8.39 22.00 -10.16
C ILE A 326 -8.54 23.53 -10.30
N THR A 327 -9.63 24.00 -10.89
CA THR A 327 -9.88 25.43 -11.02
C THR A 327 -9.94 26.12 -9.66
N PHE A 328 -10.68 25.54 -8.71
CA PHE A 328 -10.75 26.05 -7.35
C PHE A 328 -9.38 26.02 -6.64
N LEU A 329 -8.63 24.92 -6.76
CA LEU A 329 -7.31 24.79 -6.12
C LEU A 329 -6.33 25.82 -6.69
N LEU A 330 -6.35 26.08 -8.00
CA LEU A 330 -5.50 27.10 -8.60
C LEU A 330 -5.76 28.48 -8.02
N ASP A 331 -7.03 28.85 -7.81
CA ASP A 331 -7.39 30.15 -7.24
C ASP A 331 -6.86 30.30 -5.81
N ILE A 332 -7.10 29.32 -4.93
CA ILE A 332 -6.68 29.43 -3.53
C ILE A 332 -5.17 29.22 -3.31
N CYS A 333 -4.51 28.43 -4.16
CA CYS A 333 -3.08 28.12 -4.06
C CYS A 333 -2.19 29.23 -4.63
N LYS A 334 -2.65 29.95 -5.66
CA LYS A 334 -1.85 30.97 -6.35
C LYS A 334 -1.37 32.08 -5.44
N GLU A 335 -2.26 32.63 -4.61
CA GLU A 335 -1.92 33.71 -3.67
C GLU A 335 -0.88 33.26 -2.63
N LYS A 336 -0.98 32.01 -2.19
CA LYS A 336 -0.13 31.41 -1.14
C LYS A 336 1.12 30.72 -1.70
N LYS A 337 1.29 30.67 -3.02
CA LYS A 337 2.40 29.99 -3.73
C LYS A 337 2.49 28.49 -3.37
N ILE A 338 1.34 27.82 -3.22
CA ILE A 338 1.24 26.40 -2.94
C ILE A 338 1.26 25.63 -4.28
N ASN A 339 2.09 24.60 -4.37
CA ASN A 339 2.16 23.71 -5.52
C ASN A 339 1.00 22.73 -5.52
N ILE A 340 0.47 22.40 -6.71
CA ILE A 340 -0.52 21.35 -6.89
C ILE A 340 0.16 20.15 -7.55
N SER A 341 0.04 18.98 -6.94
CA SER A 341 0.59 17.72 -7.44
C SER A 341 -0.55 16.78 -7.85
N LEU A 342 -0.44 16.23 -9.06
CA LEU A 342 -1.41 15.30 -9.63
C LEU A 342 -0.73 13.95 -9.88
N PRO A 343 -0.51 13.12 -8.84
CA PRO A 343 -0.01 11.77 -9.03
C PRO A 343 -1.08 10.91 -9.71
N SER A 344 -0.66 9.79 -10.30
CA SER A 344 -1.57 8.80 -10.92
C SER A 344 -2.36 9.32 -12.12
N LEU A 345 -1.81 10.30 -12.85
CA LEU A 345 -2.36 10.70 -14.14
C LEU A 345 -2.13 9.59 -15.17
N ARG A 346 -3.19 9.28 -15.90
CA ARG A 346 -3.09 8.39 -17.06
C ARG A 346 -2.75 9.20 -18.30
N ILE A 347 -1.93 8.60 -19.17
CA ILE A 347 -1.47 9.27 -20.40
C ILE A 347 -2.61 9.49 -21.40
N ASP A 348 -3.63 8.61 -21.43
CA ASP A 348 -4.83 8.72 -22.28
C ASP A 348 -5.81 9.83 -21.83
N ALA A 349 -5.68 10.30 -20.61
CA ALA A 349 -6.47 11.40 -20.05
C ALA A 349 -5.60 12.63 -19.73
N PHE A 350 -4.42 12.71 -20.33
CA PHE A 350 -3.54 13.86 -20.18
C PHE A 350 -4.15 15.09 -20.87
N SER A 351 -4.41 16.14 -20.09
CA SER A 351 -4.89 17.43 -20.61
C SER A 351 -3.80 18.48 -20.48
N LEU A 352 -3.35 18.99 -21.61
CA LEU A 352 -2.34 20.04 -21.67
C LEU A 352 -2.81 21.31 -20.93
N ASP A 353 -4.08 21.66 -21.05
CA ASP A 353 -4.66 22.84 -20.40
C ASP A 353 -4.61 22.74 -18.88
N ILE A 354 -4.98 21.59 -18.31
CA ILE A 354 -4.88 21.33 -16.87
C ILE A 354 -3.41 21.40 -16.42
N MET A 355 -2.53 20.74 -17.15
CA MET A 355 -1.12 20.67 -16.77
C MET A 355 -0.40 22.01 -16.91
N GLN A 356 -0.72 22.83 -17.91
CA GLN A 356 -0.16 24.17 -18.03
C GLN A 356 -0.61 25.08 -16.89
N LYS A 357 -1.88 25.03 -16.51
CA LYS A 357 -2.42 25.78 -15.37
C LYS A 357 -1.75 25.39 -14.04
N VAL A 358 -1.56 24.09 -13.81
CA VAL A 358 -0.91 23.57 -12.59
C VAL A 358 0.58 23.91 -12.53
N GLN A 359 1.26 24.05 -13.68
CA GLN A 359 2.72 24.21 -13.75
C GLN A 359 3.24 25.65 -13.74
N ASP A 360 2.38 26.66 -13.72
CA ASP A 360 2.83 28.05 -13.56
C ASP A 360 3.66 28.25 -12.28
N VAL A 361 3.64 27.28 -11.34
CA VAL A 361 4.37 27.33 -10.08
C VAL A 361 5.67 26.52 -10.08
N LYS A 362 5.70 25.27 -10.62
CA LYS A 362 6.93 24.44 -10.69
C LYS A 362 6.81 23.30 -11.72
N LYS A 363 7.77 23.18 -12.65
CA LYS A 363 7.82 22.05 -13.60
C LYS A 363 8.39 20.78 -12.93
N SER A 364 7.57 19.74 -12.82
CA SER A 364 7.99 18.39 -12.41
C SER A 364 8.18 17.48 -13.66
N SER A 365 8.90 16.37 -13.51
CA SER A 365 8.97 15.33 -14.54
C SER A 365 7.61 14.62 -14.66
N LEU A 366 7.20 14.33 -15.89
CA LEU A 366 6.00 13.52 -16.14
C LEU A 366 6.32 12.03 -16.01
N THR A 367 5.44 11.32 -15.34
CA THR A 367 5.56 9.87 -15.15
C THR A 367 4.29 9.19 -15.63
N PHE A 368 4.45 8.21 -16.50
CA PHE A 368 3.37 7.40 -17.04
C PHE A 368 3.68 5.92 -16.89
N ALA A 369 2.67 5.10 -16.87
CA ALA A 369 2.78 3.66 -16.67
C ALA A 369 2.11 2.87 -17.80
N PRO A 370 2.77 2.68 -18.96
CA PRO A 370 2.28 1.78 -20.01
C PRO A 370 2.22 0.32 -19.55
N GLU A 371 3.09 -0.08 -18.62
CA GLU A 371 3.26 -1.39 -18.00
C GLU A 371 3.81 -2.48 -18.94
N ALA A 372 3.56 -2.42 -20.24
CA ALA A 372 4.05 -3.38 -21.23
C ALA A 372 4.51 -2.69 -22.52
N GLY A 373 5.52 -3.27 -23.19
CA GLY A 373 6.12 -2.71 -24.40
C GLY A 373 5.21 -2.80 -25.62
N THR A 374 4.49 -3.92 -25.78
CA THR A 374 3.65 -4.18 -26.96
C THR A 374 2.16 -3.96 -26.68
N GLN A 375 1.39 -3.69 -27.74
CA GLN A 375 -0.08 -3.61 -27.62
C GLN A 375 -0.68 -4.97 -27.20
N ARG A 376 -0.14 -6.06 -27.70
CA ARG A 376 -0.55 -7.41 -27.33
C ARG A 376 -0.50 -7.59 -25.81
N LEU A 377 0.64 -7.34 -25.21
CA LEU A 377 0.83 -7.55 -23.78
C LEU A 377 0.02 -6.52 -22.95
N ARG A 378 -0.16 -5.27 -23.43
CA ARG A 378 -1.10 -4.30 -22.80
C ARG A 378 -2.54 -4.81 -22.80
N ASN A 379 -2.97 -5.55 -23.85
CA ASN A 379 -4.29 -6.21 -23.87
C ASN A 379 -4.36 -7.37 -22.88
N VAL A 380 -3.31 -8.20 -22.78
CA VAL A 380 -3.21 -9.30 -21.80
C VAL A 380 -3.43 -8.76 -20.37
N ILE A 381 -2.75 -7.70 -20.00
CA ILE A 381 -2.86 -7.09 -18.65
C ILE A 381 -4.08 -6.18 -18.50
N ASN A 382 -4.89 -6.00 -19.52
CA ASN A 382 -6.05 -5.11 -19.56
C ASN A 382 -5.72 -3.66 -19.15
N LYS A 383 -4.59 -3.12 -19.63
CA LYS A 383 -4.18 -1.75 -19.28
C LYS A 383 -5.08 -0.69 -19.93
N GLY A 384 -5.70 -1.03 -21.08
CA GLY A 384 -6.61 -0.13 -21.81
C GLY A 384 -5.92 1.13 -22.33
N LEU A 385 -4.64 1.00 -22.76
CA LEU A 385 -3.86 2.03 -23.42
C LEU A 385 -3.41 1.54 -24.80
N THR A 386 -3.54 2.41 -25.81
CA THR A 386 -3.01 2.17 -27.15
C THR A 386 -1.64 2.84 -27.33
N VAL A 387 -0.92 2.46 -28.38
CA VAL A 387 0.31 3.18 -28.80
C VAL A 387 -0.02 4.61 -29.12
N ASP A 388 -1.14 4.87 -29.81
CA ASP A 388 -1.57 6.23 -30.17
C ASP A 388 -1.83 7.10 -28.93
N ASP A 389 -2.45 6.55 -27.86
CA ASP A 389 -2.62 7.27 -26.59
C ASP A 389 -1.28 7.70 -26.00
N ILE A 390 -0.30 6.79 -26.01
CA ILE A 390 1.05 7.05 -25.49
C ILE A 390 1.76 8.12 -26.31
N MET A 391 1.70 8.03 -27.64
CA MET A 391 2.31 8.98 -28.53
C MET A 391 1.64 10.35 -28.45
N ASN A 392 0.30 10.42 -28.44
CA ASN A 392 -0.45 11.66 -28.33
C ASN A 392 -0.22 12.36 -26.98
N GLY A 393 -0.27 11.63 -25.86
CA GLY A 393 0.00 12.19 -24.55
C GLY A 393 1.45 12.70 -24.42
N SER A 394 2.41 11.96 -24.97
CA SER A 394 3.82 12.38 -25.02
C SER A 394 4.01 13.62 -25.90
N LYS A 395 3.34 13.70 -27.05
CA LYS A 395 3.37 14.87 -27.93
C LYS A 395 2.86 16.11 -27.22
N GLN A 396 1.69 16.02 -26.58
CA GLN A 396 1.12 17.13 -25.80
C GLN A 396 2.08 17.60 -24.70
N ALA A 397 2.72 16.65 -24.00
CA ALA A 397 3.72 16.98 -23.00
C ALA A 397 4.90 17.76 -23.61
N PHE A 398 5.42 17.35 -24.76
CA PHE A 398 6.53 18.03 -25.45
C PHE A 398 6.14 19.41 -25.96
N GLU A 399 4.94 19.57 -26.51
CA GLU A 399 4.36 20.86 -26.91
C GLU A 399 4.18 21.81 -25.73
N GLY A 400 3.86 21.23 -24.52
CA GLY A 400 3.81 21.96 -23.25
C GLY A 400 5.17 22.34 -22.66
N GLY A 401 6.29 21.96 -23.34
CA GLY A 401 7.65 22.33 -22.94
C GLY A 401 8.38 21.35 -22.05
N TRP A 402 7.83 20.14 -21.84
CA TRP A 402 8.57 19.06 -21.19
C TRP A 402 9.62 18.47 -22.12
N ASN A 403 10.73 18.04 -21.57
CA ASN A 403 11.77 17.29 -22.27
C ASN A 403 12.19 16.03 -21.52
N LYS A 404 11.51 15.72 -20.39
CA LYS A 404 11.77 14.54 -19.57
C LYS A 404 10.47 13.81 -19.30
N VAL A 405 10.46 12.51 -19.65
CA VAL A 405 9.33 11.60 -19.39
C VAL A 405 9.88 10.32 -18.78
N LYS A 406 9.20 9.81 -17.74
CA LYS A 406 9.49 8.53 -17.13
C LYS A 406 8.37 7.54 -17.44
N PHE A 407 8.75 6.35 -17.89
CA PHE A 407 7.83 5.25 -18.12
C PHE A 407 8.10 4.10 -17.17
N TYR A 408 7.02 3.58 -16.58
CA TYR A 408 7.05 2.34 -15.80
C TYR A 408 6.55 1.16 -16.64
N PHE A 409 7.27 0.02 -16.50
CA PHE A 409 6.92 -1.25 -17.12
C PHE A 409 7.12 -2.38 -16.11
N MET A 410 6.51 -3.54 -16.39
CA MET A 410 6.73 -4.79 -15.67
C MET A 410 7.37 -5.83 -16.58
N LEU A 411 8.22 -6.69 -15.98
CA LEU A 411 8.82 -7.86 -16.62
C LEU A 411 8.37 -9.13 -15.89
N GLY A 412 8.21 -10.22 -16.62
CA GLY A 412 7.74 -11.49 -16.07
C GLY A 412 6.22 -11.62 -16.02
N LEU A 413 5.49 -10.83 -16.79
CA LEU A 413 4.04 -10.93 -16.94
C LEU A 413 3.61 -12.25 -17.58
N PRO A 414 2.40 -12.76 -17.26
CA PRO A 414 1.86 -13.94 -17.97
C PRO A 414 1.87 -13.73 -19.47
N THR A 415 2.26 -14.77 -20.22
CA THR A 415 2.39 -14.81 -21.69
C THR A 415 3.46 -13.87 -22.29
N GLU A 416 4.30 -13.22 -21.47
CA GLU A 416 5.38 -12.34 -21.94
C GLU A 416 6.36 -13.09 -22.85
N THR A 417 6.70 -12.49 -23.98
CA THR A 417 7.68 -12.97 -24.95
C THR A 417 8.88 -12.03 -25.05
N GLU A 418 9.95 -12.47 -25.73
CA GLU A 418 11.10 -11.60 -26.00
C GLU A 418 10.73 -10.37 -26.85
N GLU A 419 9.78 -10.50 -27.76
CA GLU A 419 9.25 -9.39 -28.55
C GLU A 419 8.60 -8.33 -27.67
N ASP A 420 7.85 -8.73 -26.63
CA ASP A 420 7.26 -7.79 -25.67
C ASP A 420 8.31 -7.03 -24.87
N MET A 421 9.38 -7.70 -24.48
CA MET A 421 10.51 -7.07 -23.78
C MET A 421 11.25 -6.09 -24.69
N ARG A 422 11.50 -6.45 -25.96
CA ARG A 422 12.12 -5.57 -26.98
C ARG A 422 11.24 -4.37 -27.32
N GLY A 423 9.92 -4.53 -27.29
CA GLY A 423 8.96 -3.44 -27.49
C GLY A 423 9.07 -2.31 -26.47
N ILE A 424 9.67 -2.53 -25.29
CA ILE A 424 9.86 -1.48 -24.28
C ILE A 424 10.84 -0.40 -24.76
N PRO A 425 12.10 -0.72 -25.14
CA PRO A 425 13.02 0.27 -25.67
C PRO A 425 12.61 0.81 -27.05
N GLU A 426 11.88 0.05 -27.88
CA GLU A 426 11.34 0.54 -29.15
C GLU A 426 10.32 1.65 -28.92
N LEU A 427 9.36 1.45 -28.03
CA LEU A 427 8.39 2.49 -27.65
C LEU A 427 9.08 3.74 -27.09
N ALA A 428 10.09 3.58 -26.26
CA ALA A 428 10.86 4.71 -25.73
C ALA A 428 11.65 5.44 -26.82
N ASN A 429 12.17 4.71 -27.81
CA ASN A 429 12.85 5.29 -28.97
C ASN A 429 11.89 6.12 -29.84
N ASP A 430 10.68 5.62 -30.08
CA ASP A 430 9.65 6.32 -30.86
C ASP A 430 9.20 7.60 -30.16
N VAL A 431 9.02 7.56 -28.85
CA VAL A 431 8.72 8.75 -28.04
C VAL A 431 9.89 9.74 -28.07
N ALA A 432 11.14 9.27 -28.04
CA ALA A 432 12.31 10.15 -28.17
C ALA A 432 12.40 10.78 -29.56
N ALA A 433 12.11 10.03 -30.63
CA ALA A 433 12.02 10.56 -31.99
C ALA A 433 10.94 11.64 -32.12
N LEU A 434 9.75 11.35 -31.57
CA LEU A 434 8.61 12.27 -31.55
C LEU A 434 8.98 13.64 -30.93
N TYR A 435 9.80 13.67 -29.85
CA TYR A 435 10.28 14.93 -29.29
C TYR A 435 11.04 15.77 -30.29
N TYR A 436 11.96 15.15 -31.04
CA TYR A 436 12.79 15.85 -32.02
C TYR A 436 12.01 16.29 -33.25
N ASP A 437 10.94 15.58 -33.59
CA ASP A 437 10.05 15.93 -34.72
C ASP A 437 9.03 17.02 -34.33
N THR A 438 8.55 16.99 -33.05
CA THR A 438 7.52 17.93 -32.57
C THR A 438 8.10 19.28 -32.14
N VAL A 439 9.27 19.31 -31.48
CA VAL A 439 9.83 20.52 -30.88
C VAL A 439 10.94 21.09 -31.75
N PRO A 440 10.73 22.28 -32.38
CA PRO A 440 11.76 22.98 -33.15
C PRO A 440 13.03 23.19 -32.31
N LYS A 441 14.19 23.09 -32.96
CA LYS A 441 15.50 23.14 -32.28
C LYS A 441 15.68 24.35 -31.36
N GLU A 442 15.20 25.51 -31.81
CA GLU A 442 15.27 26.79 -31.11
C GLU A 442 14.34 26.88 -29.89
N LYS A 443 13.30 26.02 -29.82
CA LYS A 443 12.35 25.97 -28.71
C LYS A 443 12.64 24.85 -27.68
N ARG A 444 13.69 24.03 -27.93
CA ARG A 444 14.01 22.89 -27.06
C ARG A 444 14.56 23.37 -25.71
N ALA A 445 13.91 23.01 -24.63
CA ALA A 445 14.39 23.23 -23.25
C ALA A 445 15.65 22.40 -22.89
N GLY A 446 16.14 21.57 -23.84
CA GLY A 446 17.31 20.71 -23.70
C GLY A 446 17.17 19.44 -24.51
N LYS A 447 18.04 18.46 -24.24
CA LYS A 447 17.94 17.12 -24.86
C LYS A 447 16.74 16.38 -24.30
N CYS A 448 16.08 15.58 -25.16
CA CYS A 448 15.08 14.62 -24.71
C CYS A 448 15.69 13.62 -23.72
N GLN A 449 14.96 13.32 -22.67
CA GLN A 449 15.33 12.31 -21.69
C GLN A 449 14.13 11.42 -21.37
N ILE A 450 14.19 10.18 -21.84
CA ILE A 450 13.21 9.14 -21.53
C ILE A 450 13.84 8.21 -20.49
N THR A 451 13.19 8.06 -19.35
CA THR A 451 13.62 7.09 -18.32
C THR A 451 12.67 5.91 -18.33
N ILE A 452 13.18 4.74 -18.66
CA ILE A 452 12.50 3.46 -18.51
C ILE A 452 12.81 2.93 -17.10
N SER A 453 11.79 2.56 -16.34
CA SER A 453 11.94 1.87 -15.06
C SER A 453 11.10 0.61 -15.09
N THR A 454 11.74 -0.56 -14.93
CA THR A 454 11.01 -1.84 -14.88
C THR A 454 10.99 -2.38 -13.45
N SER A 455 9.82 -2.91 -13.05
CA SER A 455 9.67 -3.78 -11.89
C SER A 455 9.46 -5.21 -12.36
N PHE A 456 9.67 -6.18 -11.47
CA PHE A 456 9.37 -7.56 -11.73
C PHE A 456 7.98 -7.89 -11.21
N PHE A 457 7.22 -8.66 -11.98
CA PHE A 457 5.84 -8.99 -11.69
C PHE A 457 5.73 -9.93 -10.48
N VAL A 458 4.87 -9.57 -9.54
CA VAL A 458 4.45 -10.41 -8.41
C VAL A 458 2.95 -10.68 -8.53
N PRO A 459 2.53 -11.94 -8.63
CA PRO A 459 1.10 -12.29 -8.66
C PRO A 459 0.48 -12.11 -7.28
N LYS A 460 -0.13 -10.95 -7.04
CA LYS A 460 -0.74 -10.62 -5.74
C LYS A 460 -2.08 -11.34 -5.53
N PRO A 461 -2.45 -11.62 -4.26
CA PRO A 461 -3.77 -12.12 -3.88
C PRO A 461 -4.92 -11.28 -4.46
N PHE A 462 -6.04 -11.91 -4.74
CA PHE A 462 -7.25 -11.27 -5.28
C PHE A 462 -7.07 -10.56 -6.62
N THR A 463 -6.11 -10.99 -7.43
CA THR A 463 -5.98 -10.51 -8.81
C THR A 463 -6.31 -11.62 -9.80
N PRO A 464 -6.76 -11.29 -11.02
CA PRO A 464 -6.87 -12.28 -12.09
C PRO A 464 -5.57 -13.06 -12.35
N PHE A 465 -4.41 -12.49 -12.01
CA PHE A 465 -3.11 -13.13 -12.18
C PHE A 465 -2.60 -13.87 -10.94
N GLN A 466 -3.41 -14.07 -9.92
CA GLN A 466 -3.00 -14.79 -8.69
C GLN A 466 -2.57 -16.25 -8.92
N TRP A 467 -2.95 -16.87 -10.05
CA TRP A 467 -2.55 -18.22 -10.44
C TRP A 467 -1.20 -18.29 -11.14
N ALA A 468 -0.70 -17.15 -11.65
CA ALA A 468 0.55 -17.10 -12.41
C ALA A 468 1.76 -17.54 -11.57
N ARG A 469 2.75 -18.13 -12.22
CA ARG A 469 4.07 -18.35 -11.64
C ARG A 469 4.89 -17.05 -11.59
N MET A 470 5.87 -17.06 -10.72
CA MET A 470 6.99 -16.12 -10.77
C MET A 470 8.20 -16.77 -11.43
N TYR A 471 9.32 -16.09 -11.39
CA TYR A 471 10.57 -16.53 -11.97
C TYR A 471 11.70 -16.42 -10.94
N GLU A 472 12.75 -17.23 -11.12
CA GLU A 472 13.96 -17.09 -10.31
C GLU A 472 14.62 -15.72 -10.51
N PRO A 473 15.41 -15.22 -9.55
CA PRO A 473 16.12 -13.95 -9.69
C PRO A 473 16.98 -13.87 -10.96
N SER A 474 17.64 -14.98 -11.33
CA SER A 474 18.44 -15.08 -12.55
C SER A 474 17.63 -14.90 -13.84
N GLU A 475 16.41 -15.46 -13.89
CA GLU A 475 15.49 -15.32 -15.03
C GLU A 475 14.96 -13.88 -15.13
N TYR A 476 14.64 -13.22 -14.01
CA TYR A 476 14.25 -11.81 -13.98
C TYR A 476 15.37 -10.90 -14.46
N LEU A 477 16.59 -11.12 -13.98
CA LEU A 477 17.78 -10.37 -14.44
C LEU A 477 18.09 -10.63 -15.91
N GLY A 478 17.85 -11.85 -16.40
CA GLY A 478 17.94 -12.19 -17.83
C GLY A 478 16.97 -11.34 -18.69
N ARG A 479 15.73 -11.17 -18.23
CA ARG A 479 14.75 -10.30 -18.90
C ARG A 479 15.17 -8.83 -18.91
N ALA A 480 15.62 -8.31 -17.76
CA ALA A 480 16.15 -6.95 -17.68
C ALA A 480 17.36 -6.75 -18.60
N LYS A 481 18.21 -7.76 -18.74
CA LYS A 481 19.36 -7.73 -19.67
C LYS A 481 18.88 -7.64 -21.14
N ILE A 482 17.86 -8.40 -21.56
CA ILE A 482 17.30 -8.30 -22.92
C ILE A 482 16.88 -6.85 -23.21
N VAL A 483 16.12 -6.23 -22.30
CA VAL A 483 15.70 -4.83 -22.43
C VAL A 483 16.92 -3.90 -22.52
N ASN A 484 17.89 -4.05 -21.61
CA ASN A 484 19.08 -3.21 -21.57
C ASN A 484 19.94 -3.31 -22.85
N ASP A 485 20.10 -4.51 -23.37
CA ASP A 485 20.88 -4.73 -24.58
C ASP A 485 20.16 -4.13 -25.80
N HIS A 486 18.83 -4.27 -25.86
CA HIS A 486 18.05 -3.67 -26.94
C HIS A 486 17.96 -2.13 -26.87
N VAL A 487 18.06 -1.52 -25.67
CA VAL A 487 18.23 -0.05 -25.52
C VAL A 487 19.48 0.43 -26.26
N LYS A 488 20.57 -0.34 -26.22
CA LYS A 488 21.86 0.03 -26.88
C LYS A 488 21.78 0.02 -28.40
N GLU A 489 20.83 -0.75 -28.96
CA GLU A 489 20.60 -0.87 -30.40
C GLU A 489 19.75 0.29 -30.95
N GLN A 490 19.03 1.04 -30.09
CA GLN A 490 18.12 2.09 -30.51
C GLN A 490 18.85 3.33 -31.08
N LEU A 491 18.25 3.96 -32.10
CA LEU A 491 18.78 5.17 -32.74
C LEU A 491 18.93 6.33 -31.72
N ASN A 492 17.92 6.51 -30.87
CA ASN A 492 17.89 7.58 -29.85
C ASN A 492 18.44 7.12 -28.48
N ARG A 493 19.29 6.09 -28.43
CA ARG A 493 19.82 5.51 -27.17
C ARG A 493 20.40 6.53 -26.20
N LYS A 494 20.97 7.64 -26.71
CA LYS A 494 21.53 8.73 -25.86
C LYS A 494 20.46 9.53 -25.12
N SER A 495 19.20 9.40 -25.52
CA SER A 495 18.03 10.00 -24.86
C SER A 495 17.35 9.03 -23.89
N ILE A 496 17.73 7.75 -23.87
CA ILE A 496 17.07 6.69 -23.09
C ILE A 496 17.96 6.30 -21.93
N ARG A 497 17.40 6.28 -20.71
CA ARG A 497 17.98 5.70 -19.50
C ARG A 497 17.14 4.52 -19.08
N TYR A 498 17.77 3.44 -18.64
CA TYR A 498 17.10 2.24 -18.17
C TYR A 498 17.52 1.87 -16.75
N ASN A 499 16.56 1.61 -15.88
CA ASN A 499 16.74 1.10 -14.53
C ASN A 499 15.76 -0.04 -14.27
N TRP A 500 16.11 -0.98 -13.40
CA TRP A 500 15.21 -2.05 -12.93
C TRP A 500 15.30 -2.21 -11.41
N HIS A 501 14.27 -2.82 -10.84
CA HIS A 501 14.18 -3.12 -9.42
C HIS A 501 14.97 -4.38 -9.06
N GLU A 502 15.17 -4.62 -7.75
CA GLU A 502 15.90 -5.76 -7.24
C GLU A 502 15.12 -7.07 -7.40
N ALA A 503 15.69 -8.03 -8.14
CA ALA A 503 15.05 -9.32 -8.42
C ALA A 503 14.94 -10.21 -7.16
N TYR A 504 15.95 -10.18 -6.31
CA TYR A 504 15.98 -10.96 -5.07
C TYR A 504 14.91 -10.52 -4.08
N VAL A 505 14.74 -9.21 -3.89
CA VAL A 505 13.65 -8.64 -3.08
C VAL A 505 12.29 -9.06 -3.64
N THR A 506 12.12 -9.03 -4.96
CA THR A 506 10.87 -9.42 -5.62
C THR A 506 10.45 -10.86 -5.32
N VAL A 507 11.41 -11.80 -5.28
CA VAL A 507 11.11 -13.21 -4.97
C VAL A 507 10.66 -13.36 -3.51
N ILE A 508 11.34 -12.73 -2.57
CA ILE A 508 10.92 -12.77 -1.15
C ILE A 508 9.56 -12.09 -0.97
N GLU A 509 9.32 -10.94 -1.60
CA GLU A 509 8.01 -10.31 -1.62
C GLU A 509 6.92 -11.27 -2.12
N GLY A 510 7.21 -12.02 -3.19
CA GLY A 510 6.29 -13.01 -3.72
C GLY A 510 6.01 -14.17 -2.78
N ILE A 511 7.03 -14.67 -2.07
CA ILE A 511 6.87 -15.71 -1.04
C ILE A 511 5.95 -15.20 0.08
N LEU A 512 6.21 -14.02 0.60
CA LEU A 512 5.43 -13.44 1.69
C LEU A 512 4.00 -13.09 1.26
N ALA A 513 3.82 -12.50 0.08
CA ALA A 513 2.50 -12.13 -0.42
C ALA A 513 1.57 -13.34 -0.69
N ARG A 514 2.15 -14.48 -1.06
CA ARG A 514 1.44 -15.69 -1.49
C ARG A 514 1.52 -16.84 -0.50
N GLY A 515 2.21 -16.63 0.59
CA GLY A 515 2.49 -17.62 1.60
C GLY A 515 1.29 -17.97 2.49
N ASP A 516 1.50 -18.95 3.34
CA ASP A 516 0.55 -19.42 4.33
C ASP A 516 1.12 -19.35 5.76
N ARG A 517 0.35 -19.81 6.75
CA ARG A 517 0.67 -19.69 8.18
C ARG A 517 2.01 -20.33 8.58
N ARG A 518 2.50 -21.31 7.85
CA ARG A 518 3.78 -21.96 8.12
C ARG A 518 4.97 -21.01 7.99
N LEU A 519 4.82 -19.90 7.22
CA LEU A 519 5.88 -18.88 7.11
C LEU A 519 6.09 -18.07 8.40
N CYS A 520 5.17 -18.09 9.37
CA CYS A 520 5.36 -17.42 10.65
C CYS A 520 6.68 -17.84 11.33
N ASP A 521 6.98 -19.15 11.32
CA ASP A 521 8.22 -19.67 11.91
C ASP A 521 9.47 -19.19 11.18
N ALA A 522 9.40 -19.11 9.85
CA ALA A 522 10.51 -18.61 9.05
C ALA A 522 10.78 -17.12 9.29
N ILE A 523 9.72 -16.30 9.41
CA ILE A 523 9.84 -14.86 9.71
C ILE A 523 10.47 -14.66 11.10
N VAL A 524 10.09 -15.46 12.11
CA VAL A 524 10.75 -15.42 13.43
C VAL A 524 12.24 -15.72 13.31
N LYS A 525 12.62 -16.78 12.58
CA LYS A 525 14.02 -17.12 12.37
C LYS A 525 14.81 -16.02 11.66
N VAL A 526 14.22 -15.37 10.65
CA VAL A 526 14.85 -14.22 9.99
C VAL A 526 15.13 -13.11 10.99
N TYR A 527 14.14 -12.78 11.83
CA TYR A 527 14.28 -11.76 12.87
C TYR A 527 15.35 -12.14 13.91
N GLU A 528 15.35 -13.37 14.41
CA GLU A 528 16.35 -13.89 15.35
C GLU A 528 17.78 -13.87 14.78
N LYS A 529 17.93 -14.01 13.46
CA LYS A 529 19.21 -13.84 12.73
C LYS A 529 19.54 -12.38 12.44
N GLY A 530 18.83 -11.42 13.03
CA GLY A 530 19.07 -9.98 12.87
C GLY A 530 18.45 -9.37 11.62
N GLY A 531 17.45 -10.01 11.02
CA GLY A 531 16.69 -9.47 9.88
C GLY A 531 15.60 -8.52 10.33
N TYR A 532 15.76 -7.24 10.03
CA TYR A 532 14.74 -6.20 10.11
C TYR A 532 15.09 -5.09 9.11
N TYR A 533 14.12 -4.27 8.73
CA TYR A 533 14.26 -3.29 7.64
C TYR A 533 14.55 -3.90 6.26
N ASP A 534 14.01 -5.10 5.98
CA ASP A 534 14.22 -5.80 4.71
C ASP A 534 13.64 -5.04 3.48
N ALA A 535 12.80 -4.02 3.69
CA ALA A 535 12.37 -3.09 2.64
C ALA A 535 13.48 -2.11 2.21
N TRP A 536 14.58 -2.03 2.96
CA TRP A 536 15.73 -1.16 2.70
C TRP A 536 16.89 -2.00 2.19
N THR A 537 17.41 -1.66 1.01
CA THR A 537 18.41 -2.48 0.29
C THR A 537 19.67 -2.78 1.13
N GLU A 538 20.08 -1.85 1.99
CA GLU A 538 21.26 -2.00 2.86
C GLU A 538 21.09 -3.03 3.99
N TYR A 539 19.86 -3.39 4.34
CA TYR A 539 19.55 -4.36 5.41
C TYR A 539 19.01 -5.69 4.88
N PHE A 540 18.60 -5.70 3.61
CA PHE A 540 18.05 -6.88 2.96
C PHE A 540 19.14 -7.95 2.73
N ASP A 541 18.83 -9.19 3.09
CA ASP A 541 19.69 -10.36 2.86
C ASP A 541 18.84 -11.53 2.36
N TYR A 542 19.01 -11.86 1.07
CA TYR A 542 18.26 -12.92 0.41
C TYR A 542 18.55 -14.31 0.99
N ASP A 543 19.84 -14.60 1.26
CA ASP A 543 20.25 -15.92 1.75
C ASP A 543 19.72 -16.17 3.15
N ARG A 544 19.68 -15.15 4.02
CA ARG A 544 19.04 -15.20 5.34
C ARG A 544 17.58 -15.64 5.23
N TRP A 545 16.82 -15.13 4.28
CA TRP A 545 15.42 -15.51 4.06
C TRP A 545 15.30 -16.96 3.57
N ILE A 546 16.04 -17.33 2.53
CA ILE A 546 15.97 -18.65 1.91
C ILE A 546 16.40 -19.75 2.90
N ASP A 547 17.48 -19.53 3.65
CA ASP A 547 17.93 -20.47 4.67
C ASP A 547 16.92 -20.62 5.80
N SER A 548 16.34 -19.52 6.27
CA SER A 548 15.33 -19.57 7.35
C SER A 548 14.06 -20.31 6.92
N ILE A 549 13.61 -20.14 5.67
CA ILE A 549 12.46 -20.87 5.12
C ILE A 549 12.76 -22.37 5.04
N LYS A 550 13.94 -22.73 4.52
CA LYS A 550 14.39 -24.13 4.40
C LYS A 550 14.60 -24.80 5.77
N GLU A 551 15.13 -24.09 6.75
CA GLU A 551 15.25 -24.57 8.13
C GLU A 551 13.91 -24.85 8.81
N CYS A 552 12.83 -24.27 8.34
CA CYS A 552 11.46 -24.58 8.76
C CYS A 552 10.85 -25.76 7.98
N GLY A 553 11.64 -26.43 7.11
CA GLY A 553 11.16 -27.54 6.28
C GLY A 553 10.25 -27.10 5.13
N LEU A 554 10.30 -25.82 4.74
CA LEU A 554 9.49 -25.27 3.67
C LEU A 554 10.32 -25.11 2.39
N ASP A 555 9.66 -25.25 1.25
CA ASP A 555 10.23 -25.01 -0.07
C ASP A 555 9.87 -23.60 -0.56
N PRO A 556 10.83 -22.66 -0.72
CA PRO A 556 10.56 -21.34 -1.25
C PRO A 556 9.86 -21.37 -2.62
N ASP A 557 10.22 -22.33 -3.48
CA ASP A 557 9.71 -22.45 -4.84
C ASP A 557 8.24 -22.88 -4.87
N PHE A 558 7.77 -23.56 -3.83
CA PHE A 558 6.35 -23.90 -3.68
C PHE A 558 5.44 -22.68 -3.75
N TYR A 559 5.86 -21.55 -3.18
CA TYR A 559 5.05 -20.33 -3.11
C TYR A 559 5.09 -19.50 -4.40
N THR A 560 6.18 -19.60 -5.19
CA THR A 560 6.46 -18.65 -6.28
C THR A 560 6.59 -19.29 -7.66
N MET A 561 7.28 -20.44 -7.80
CA MET A 561 7.76 -20.90 -9.10
C MET A 561 6.75 -21.75 -9.88
N ARG A 562 5.64 -22.15 -9.29
CA ARG A 562 4.60 -22.93 -9.96
C ARG A 562 3.43 -22.08 -10.41
N GLU A 563 2.85 -22.38 -11.57
CA GLU A 563 1.50 -21.94 -11.92
C GLU A 563 0.51 -22.77 -11.09
N ARG A 564 -0.44 -22.10 -10.45
CA ARG A 564 -1.38 -22.74 -9.54
C ARG A 564 -2.64 -23.18 -10.28
N PRO A 565 -3.22 -24.37 -10.00
CA PRO A 565 -4.51 -24.78 -10.52
C PRO A 565 -5.63 -23.79 -10.17
N LEU A 566 -6.62 -23.66 -11.04
CA LEU A 566 -7.74 -22.71 -10.82
C LEU A 566 -8.66 -23.12 -9.64
N ASP A 567 -8.66 -24.39 -9.29
CA ASP A 567 -9.42 -24.99 -8.19
C ASP A 567 -8.64 -25.05 -6.87
N GLU A 568 -7.36 -24.70 -6.86
CA GLU A 568 -6.55 -24.65 -5.64
C GLU A 568 -7.17 -23.67 -4.63
N ILE A 569 -7.18 -24.10 -3.37
CA ILE A 569 -7.60 -23.26 -2.25
C ILE A 569 -6.39 -22.41 -1.81
N PHE A 570 -6.58 -21.10 -1.83
CA PHE A 570 -5.54 -20.16 -1.44
C PHE A 570 -5.67 -19.74 0.03
N PRO A 571 -4.56 -19.33 0.67
CA PRO A 571 -4.57 -18.85 2.06
C PRO A 571 -5.54 -17.69 2.33
N TRP A 572 -5.95 -16.97 1.29
CA TRP A 572 -6.86 -15.81 1.37
C TRP A 572 -8.30 -16.10 0.90
N ASP A 573 -8.63 -17.33 0.46
CA ASP A 573 -9.95 -17.64 -0.11
C ASP A 573 -11.11 -17.56 0.91
N PHE A 574 -10.81 -17.50 2.21
CA PHE A 574 -11.80 -17.29 3.27
C PHE A 574 -12.21 -15.82 3.43
N ILE A 575 -11.52 -14.89 2.79
CA ILE A 575 -11.86 -13.46 2.80
C ILE A 575 -12.78 -13.15 1.62
N ASP A 576 -13.92 -12.52 1.89
CA ASP A 576 -14.84 -12.03 0.87
C ASP A 576 -14.56 -10.54 0.58
N ILE A 577 -13.96 -10.26 -0.56
CA ILE A 577 -13.70 -8.89 -1.02
C ILE A 577 -14.83 -8.34 -1.91
N GLY A 578 -15.94 -9.10 -2.10
CA GLY A 578 -17.03 -8.77 -3.00
C GLY A 578 -16.71 -8.96 -4.49
N VAL A 579 -15.44 -9.17 -4.86
CA VAL A 579 -15.05 -9.59 -6.21
C VAL A 579 -14.96 -11.11 -6.24
N THR A 580 -15.76 -11.74 -7.10
CA THR A 580 -15.90 -13.20 -7.10
C THR A 580 -14.70 -13.92 -7.74
N LYS A 581 -14.38 -15.13 -7.24
CA LYS A 581 -13.34 -16.00 -7.86
C LYS A 581 -13.67 -16.32 -9.32
N GLN A 582 -14.94 -16.51 -9.65
CA GLN A 582 -15.41 -16.73 -11.03
C GLN A 582 -15.11 -15.55 -11.96
N PHE A 583 -15.24 -14.31 -11.46
CA PHE A 583 -14.83 -13.14 -12.23
C PHE A 583 -13.32 -13.15 -12.49
N MET A 584 -12.50 -13.46 -11.49
CA MET A 584 -11.04 -13.51 -11.64
C MET A 584 -10.62 -14.62 -12.62
N ILE A 585 -11.25 -15.81 -12.56
CA ILE A 585 -11.01 -16.91 -13.50
C ILE A 585 -11.36 -16.46 -14.94
N ARG A 586 -12.53 -15.85 -15.14
CA ARG A 586 -12.93 -15.33 -16.45
C ARG A 586 -11.93 -14.30 -16.99
N GLU A 587 -11.41 -13.42 -16.15
CA GLU A 587 -10.41 -12.43 -16.54
C GLU A 587 -9.03 -13.07 -16.81
N TRP A 588 -8.66 -14.15 -16.10
CA TRP A 588 -7.49 -14.96 -16.40
C TRP A 588 -7.59 -15.59 -17.79
N GLU A 589 -8.71 -16.25 -18.11
CA GLU A 589 -8.95 -16.83 -19.43
C GLU A 589 -9.01 -15.78 -20.55
N THR A 590 -9.59 -14.60 -20.24
CA THR A 590 -9.68 -13.48 -21.18
C THR A 590 -8.30 -12.88 -21.48
N ALA A 591 -7.40 -12.89 -20.48
CA ALA A 591 -6.00 -12.49 -20.66
C ALA A 591 -5.29 -13.37 -21.68
N HIS A 592 -5.44 -14.70 -21.59
CA HIS A 592 -4.84 -15.65 -22.53
C HIS A 592 -5.42 -15.54 -23.95
N LYS A 593 -6.60 -14.93 -24.10
CA LYS A 593 -7.19 -14.59 -25.41
C LYS A 593 -6.78 -13.20 -25.90
N GLU A 594 -5.91 -12.49 -25.16
CA GLU A 594 -5.40 -11.15 -25.49
C GLU A 594 -6.50 -10.10 -25.67
N THR A 595 -7.69 -10.33 -25.10
CA THR A 595 -8.84 -9.45 -25.24
C THR A 595 -9.00 -8.52 -24.03
N VAL A 596 -9.59 -7.34 -24.25
CA VAL A 596 -9.77 -6.32 -23.21
C VAL A 596 -11.17 -6.37 -22.62
N THR A 597 -11.26 -6.06 -21.34
CA THR A 597 -12.52 -5.85 -20.62
C THR A 597 -12.72 -4.34 -20.41
N PRO A 598 -13.87 -3.77 -20.79
CA PRO A 598 -14.12 -2.34 -20.64
C PRO A 598 -14.14 -1.90 -19.17
N ASN A 599 -13.90 -0.61 -18.92
CA ASN A 599 -13.96 -0.05 -17.57
C ASN A 599 -15.42 0.05 -17.05
N CYS A 600 -15.56 0.26 -15.73
CA CYS A 600 -16.85 0.23 -15.05
C CYS A 600 -17.85 1.31 -15.51
N ARG A 601 -17.37 2.45 -16.06
CA ARG A 601 -18.28 3.48 -16.62
C ARG A 601 -18.78 3.14 -18.01
N MET A 602 -18.02 2.38 -18.77
CA MET A 602 -18.43 1.96 -20.12
C MET A 602 -19.41 0.79 -20.04
N ARG A 603 -19.14 -0.19 -19.18
CA ARG A 603 -19.96 -1.39 -19.05
C ARG A 603 -19.63 -2.14 -17.75
N CYS A 604 -20.68 -2.60 -17.05
CA CYS A 604 -20.52 -3.48 -15.90
C CYS A 604 -19.94 -4.84 -16.32
N SER A 605 -18.79 -5.23 -15.71
CA SER A 605 -18.12 -6.51 -15.95
C SER A 605 -18.65 -7.66 -15.08
N ALA A 606 -19.68 -7.42 -14.26
CA ALA A 606 -20.25 -8.38 -13.32
C ALA A 606 -19.21 -8.99 -12.37
N CYS A 607 -18.36 -8.15 -11.79
CA CYS A 607 -17.30 -8.61 -10.86
C CYS A 607 -17.81 -9.04 -9.49
N GLY A 608 -19.01 -8.59 -9.07
CA GLY A 608 -19.60 -8.86 -7.76
C GLY A 608 -19.61 -7.68 -6.79
N ALA A 609 -18.76 -6.67 -6.97
CA ALA A 609 -18.59 -5.54 -6.03
C ALA A 609 -19.85 -4.70 -5.81
N LYS A 610 -20.88 -4.86 -6.65
CA LYS A 610 -22.20 -4.24 -6.46
C LYS A 610 -22.86 -4.63 -5.12
N SER A 611 -22.47 -5.79 -4.54
CA SER A 611 -23.00 -6.26 -3.25
C SER A 611 -22.74 -5.31 -2.08
N TYR A 612 -21.75 -4.41 -2.18
CA TYR A 612 -21.45 -3.43 -1.12
C TYR A 612 -22.34 -2.19 -1.13
N GLY A 613 -23.10 -1.97 -2.18
CA GLY A 613 -23.88 -0.74 -2.34
C GLY A 613 -23.00 0.49 -2.69
N GLY A 614 -23.57 1.44 -3.40
CA GLY A 614 -22.90 2.71 -3.71
C GLY A 614 -21.80 2.65 -4.78
N GLY A 615 -21.18 3.80 -5.01
CA GLY A 615 -20.15 4.01 -6.01
C GLY A 615 -20.63 3.86 -7.45
N VAL A 616 -19.69 3.82 -8.39
CA VAL A 616 -19.97 3.75 -9.84
C VAL A 616 -20.85 2.56 -10.25
N CYS A 617 -20.91 1.52 -9.44
CA CYS A 617 -21.76 0.34 -9.68
C CYS A 617 -23.28 0.64 -9.61
N TYR A 618 -23.67 1.77 -9.04
CA TYR A 618 -25.07 2.21 -8.88
C TYR A 618 -25.45 3.38 -9.79
N GLU A 619 -24.49 3.90 -10.54
CA GLU A 619 -24.70 4.99 -11.48
C GLU A 619 -25.12 4.49 -12.88
N ASN A 620 -25.01 3.17 -13.13
CA ASN A 620 -25.32 2.51 -14.40
C ASN A 620 -26.49 1.55 -14.28
#